data_40603782215608b3767cd9a8ccee257e
#
_entry.id   40603782215608b3767cd9a8ccee257e
#
_cell.length_a   1.000
_cell.length_b   1.000
_cell.length_c   1.000
_cell.angle_alpha   90.00
_cell.angle_beta   90.00
_cell.angle_gamma   90.00
#
_symmetry.space_group_name_H-M   'P 1'
#
loop_
_entity.id
_entity.type
_entity.pdbx_description
1 polymer ?
#
loop_
_entity_poly.entity_id
_entity_poly.type
_entity_poly.pdbx_seq_one_letter_code
_entity_poly.pdbx_strand_id
1 'polypeptide(L)'
;MVTSFKPDYNIYFDSSDVESALSCLNEYGYCVIKRMMPSRWIEELKREIDVVLDPSGNLPDASNRYHMMFAEESDVVWRLLDHSPYLNFLRSIHGTDSLCLHRSAAILRSPGEGMGNWHKDHRGHIKHPKTANDILNRLSIPSGCWFYLNGSHPDRSGIAVIEKSHYIDWQGPEGYQFTAEGSGFRRIEAEE
;
A
#
# COMPACT_ATOMS: atom_id res chain seq x y z
N MET A 1 -4.45 2.12 23.68
CA MET A 1 -3.27 1.37 23.21
C MET A 1 -3.72 0.47 22.06
N VAL A 2 -3.26 0.72 20.86
CA VAL A 2 -3.53 -0.17 19.73
C VAL A 2 -2.57 -1.34 19.87
N THR A 3 -3.08 -2.51 20.24
CA THR A 3 -2.27 -3.72 20.22
C THR A 3 -1.98 -4.07 18.76
N SER A 4 -0.72 -4.08 18.37
CA SER A 4 -0.30 -4.65 17.10
C SER A 4 -0.66 -6.13 17.13
N PHE A 5 -1.68 -6.50 16.39
CA PHE A 5 -2.10 -7.89 16.33
C PHE A 5 -1.28 -8.58 15.23
N LYS A 6 -0.31 -9.38 15.62
CA LYS A 6 0.44 -10.19 14.66
C LYS A 6 -0.50 -11.28 14.15
N PRO A 7 -0.71 -11.40 12.83
CA PRO A 7 -1.54 -12.47 12.30
C PRO A 7 -0.91 -13.83 12.59
N ASP A 8 -1.73 -14.85 12.73
CA ASP A 8 -1.33 -16.25 12.93
C ASP A 8 -0.99 -16.97 11.61
N TYR A 9 -1.03 -16.25 10.50
CA TYR A 9 -0.67 -16.69 9.15
C TYR A 9 0.45 -15.83 8.57
N ASN A 10 1.15 -16.36 7.56
CA ASN A 10 2.22 -15.63 6.88
C ASN A 10 1.64 -14.56 5.96
N ILE A 11 2.12 -13.34 6.11
CA ILE A 11 1.82 -12.20 5.22
C ILE A 11 3.04 -11.73 4.41
N TYR A 12 4.21 -12.28 4.69
CA TYR A 12 5.49 -11.85 4.13
C TYR A 12 6.00 -12.84 3.11
N PHE A 13 6.23 -12.38 1.89
CA PHE A 13 6.64 -13.22 0.77
C PHE A 13 7.84 -12.60 0.05
N ASP A 14 8.66 -13.44 -0.57
CA ASP A 14 9.65 -12.98 -1.53
C ASP A 14 8.99 -12.76 -2.90
N SER A 15 9.57 -11.90 -3.72
CA SER A 15 9.03 -11.57 -5.06
C SER A 15 8.95 -12.78 -6.01
N SER A 16 9.64 -13.87 -5.70
CA SER A 16 9.58 -15.14 -6.42
C SER A 16 8.43 -16.05 -5.99
N ASP A 17 7.86 -15.85 -4.79
CA ASP A 17 6.76 -16.64 -4.25
C ASP A 17 5.41 -16.00 -4.56
N VAL A 18 5.15 -15.84 -5.86
CA VAL A 18 3.98 -15.13 -6.36
C VAL A 18 2.68 -15.85 -6.01
N GLU A 19 2.66 -17.18 -6.07
CA GLU A 19 1.45 -17.97 -5.83
C GLU A 19 0.97 -17.82 -4.39
N SER A 20 1.84 -17.98 -3.41
CA SER A 20 1.50 -17.81 -1.99
C SER A 20 1.09 -16.38 -1.68
N ALA A 21 1.78 -15.39 -2.26
CA ALA A 21 1.44 -13.98 -2.10
C ALA A 21 0.06 -13.65 -2.66
N LEU A 22 -0.29 -14.18 -3.84
CA LEU A 22 -1.61 -14.01 -4.44
C LEU A 22 -2.70 -14.71 -3.62
N SER A 23 -2.42 -15.90 -3.10
CA SER A 23 -3.35 -16.60 -2.21
C SER A 23 -3.67 -15.76 -0.97
N CYS A 24 -2.63 -15.23 -0.32
CA CYS A 24 -2.79 -14.33 0.83
C CYS A 24 -3.57 -13.05 0.46
N LEU A 25 -3.22 -12.42 -0.66
CA LEU A 25 -3.92 -11.22 -1.15
C LEU A 25 -5.40 -11.50 -1.44
N ASN A 26 -5.73 -12.65 -2.01
CA ASN A 26 -7.10 -13.04 -2.30
C ASN A 26 -7.90 -13.32 -1.02
N GLU A 27 -7.29 -13.97 -0.06
CA GLU A 27 -7.98 -14.36 1.17
C GLU A 27 -8.12 -13.21 2.16
N TYR A 28 -7.05 -12.44 2.37
CA TYR A 28 -7.01 -11.43 3.44
C TYR A 28 -7.10 -9.99 2.93
N GLY A 29 -6.90 -9.76 1.63
CA GLY A 29 -6.98 -8.44 1.00
C GLY A 29 -5.66 -7.68 0.95
N TYR A 30 -4.57 -8.24 1.47
CA TYR A 30 -3.24 -7.65 1.48
C TYR A 30 -2.14 -8.72 1.57
N CYS A 31 -0.94 -8.37 1.19
CA CYS A 31 0.28 -9.11 1.45
C CYS A 31 1.48 -8.16 1.46
N VAL A 32 2.60 -8.60 1.99
CA VAL A 32 3.86 -7.84 2.04
C VAL A 32 4.91 -8.57 1.22
N ILE A 33 5.47 -7.90 0.22
CA ILE A 33 6.55 -8.44 -0.61
C ILE A 33 7.87 -7.83 -0.14
N LYS A 34 8.76 -8.68 0.31
CA LYS A 34 10.08 -8.27 0.79
C LYS A 34 11.03 -7.98 -0.36
N ARG A 35 11.93 -7.03 -0.16
CA ARG A 35 13.05 -6.75 -1.07
C ARG A 35 12.62 -6.54 -2.53
N MET A 36 11.45 -5.94 -2.73
CA MET A 36 10.95 -5.64 -4.06
C MET A 36 11.82 -4.59 -4.76
N MET A 37 12.45 -3.71 -4.00
CA MET A 37 13.31 -2.64 -4.49
C MET A 37 14.74 -2.85 -3.98
N PRO A 38 15.79 -2.65 -4.82
CA PRO A 38 17.17 -2.64 -4.36
C PRO A 38 17.43 -1.52 -3.34
N SER A 39 18.16 -1.79 -2.25
CA SER A 39 18.39 -0.82 -1.16
C SER A 39 18.97 0.51 -1.66
N ARG A 40 19.85 0.49 -2.67
CA ARG A 40 20.39 1.73 -3.27
C ARG A 40 19.30 2.63 -3.86
N TRP A 41 18.22 2.04 -4.41
CA TRP A 41 17.11 2.80 -4.97
C TRP A 41 16.25 3.40 -3.87
N ILE A 42 16.16 2.76 -2.71
CA ILE A 42 15.45 3.31 -1.56
C ILE A 42 16.11 4.63 -1.14
N GLU A 43 17.43 4.66 -1.02
CA GLU A 43 18.17 5.86 -0.64
C GLU A 43 18.15 6.96 -1.74
N GLU A 44 18.14 6.56 -2.99
CA GLU A 44 17.97 7.51 -4.11
C GLU A 44 16.56 8.11 -4.08
N LEU A 45 15.54 7.29 -3.91
CA LEU A 45 14.14 7.72 -3.88
C LEU A 45 13.83 8.61 -2.68
N LYS A 46 14.38 8.31 -1.49
CA LYS A 46 14.28 9.19 -0.32
C LYS A 46 14.80 10.60 -0.66
N ARG A 47 15.97 10.69 -1.30
CA ARG A 47 16.56 11.98 -1.71
C ARG A 47 15.72 12.71 -2.76
N GLU A 48 15.18 12.00 -3.75
CA GLU A 48 14.28 12.61 -4.74
C GLU A 48 13.01 13.17 -4.07
N ILE A 49 12.44 12.42 -3.11
CA ILE A 49 11.28 12.87 -2.34
C ILE A 49 11.60 14.11 -1.51
N ASP A 50 12.74 14.11 -0.79
CA ASP A 50 13.14 15.25 0.03
C ASP A 50 13.33 16.51 -0.83
N VAL A 51 14.00 16.40 -1.98
CA VAL A 51 14.21 17.52 -2.89
C VAL A 51 12.88 18.14 -3.38
N VAL A 52 11.89 17.30 -3.64
CA VAL A 52 10.60 17.77 -4.17
C VAL A 52 9.66 18.23 -3.06
N LEU A 53 9.57 17.47 -1.96
CA LEU A 53 8.57 17.71 -0.93
C LEU A 53 9.08 18.54 0.26
N ASP A 54 10.37 18.53 0.52
CA ASP A 54 11.00 19.34 1.57
C ASP A 54 12.33 19.95 1.14
N PRO A 55 12.35 20.78 0.06
CA PRO A 55 13.60 21.33 -0.49
C PRO A 55 14.39 22.19 0.50
N SER A 56 13.76 22.66 1.57
CA SER A 56 14.40 23.44 2.61
C SER A 56 14.95 22.60 3.78
N GLY A 57 14.58 21.33 3.88
CA GLY A 57 14.90 20.47 5.01
C GLY A 57 14.26 20.91 6.34
N ASN A 58 13.18 21.66 6.29
CA ASN A 58 12.54 22.28 7.45
C ASN A 58 11.04 21.96 7.52
N LEU A 59 10.65 20.74 7.19
CA LEU A 59 9.26 20.33 7.30
C LEU A 59 8.78 20.43 8.75
N PRO A 60 7.79 21.29 9.06
CA PRO A 60 7.29 21.43 10.41
C PRO A 60 6.71 20.13 10.95
N ASP A 61 6.73 19.96 12.29
CA ASP A 61 6.03 18.85 12.95
C ASP A 61 4.55 18.80 12.59
N ALA A 62 3.97 17.62 12.63
CA ALA A 62 2.58 17.35 12.26
C ALA A 62 2.22 17.80 10.82
N SER A 63 3.20 17.84 9.91
CA SER A 63 3.01 18.21 8.52
C SER A 63 2.91 17.01 7.61
N ASN A 64 2.18 17.18 6.53
CA ASN A 64 2.02 16.21 5.45
C ASN A 64 2.20 16.90 4.09
N ARG A 65 3.16 16.42 3.32
CA ARG A 65 3.40 16.86 1.94
C ARG A 65 3.09 15.71 0.99
N TYR A 66 2.55 16.06 -0.14
CA TYR A 66 1.98 15.10 -1.06
C TYR A 66 2.20 15.50 -2.51
N HIS A 67 2.70 14.57 -3.33
CA HIS A 67 2.82 14.74 -4.78
C HIS A 67 2.14 13.56 -5.49
N MET A 68 1.11 13.84 -6.30
CA MET A 68 0.22 12.82 -6.86
C MET A 68 0.79 12.04 -8.04
N MET A 69 1.67 12.63 -8.83
CA MET A 69 2.25 12.04 -10.04
C MET A 69 3.78 12.07 -9.94
N PHE A 70 4.29 11.52 -8.85
CA PHE A 70 5.71 11.60 -8.51
C PHE A 70 6.63 10.93 -9.54
N ALA A 71 6.11 10.05 -10.41
CA ALA A 71 6.87 9.53 -11.55
C ALA A 71 7.37 10.64 -12.50
N GLU A 72 6.72 11.81 -12.54
CA GLU A 72 7.17 12.94 -13.35
C GLU A 72 8.45 13.58 -12.80
N GLU A 73 8.76 13.34 -11.51
CA GLU A 73 9.88 13.94 -10.77
C GLU A 73 10.95 12.91 -10.40
N SER A 74 10.77 11.61 -10.71
CA SER A 74 11.58 10.54 -10.14
C SER A 74 12.09 9.56 -11.19
N ASP A 75 13.40 9.55 -11.41
CA ASP A 75 14.06 8.53 -12.21
C ASP A 75 13.99 7.14 -11.57
N VAL A 76 13.95 7.09 -10.22
CA VAL A 76 13.83 5.82 -9.50
C VAL A 76 12.49 5.19 -9.72
N VAL A 77 11.40 5.96 -9.73
CA VAL A 77 10.06 5.43 -10.01
C VAL A 77 10.01 4.85 -11.42
N TRP A 78 10.59 5.50 -12.42
CA TRP A 78 10.65 4.94 -13.78
C TRP A 78 11.45 3.63 -13.83
N ARG A 79 12.60 3.57 -13.14
CA ARG A 79 13.37 2.31 -13.06
C ARG A 79 12.60 1.19 -12.33
N LEU A 80 11.81 1.54 -11.32
CA LEU A 80 10.95 0.60 -10.61
C LEU A 80 9.83 0.07 -11.52
N LEU A 81 9.22 0.93 -12.32
CA LEU A 81 8.19 0.55 -13.27
C LEU A 81 8.71 -0.38 -14.37
N ASP A 82 10.01 -0.37 -14.66
CA ASP A 82 10.67 -1.30 -15.59
C ASP A 82 11.38 -2.47 -14.87
N HIS A 83 11.28 -2.54 -13.55
CA HIS A 83 11.93 -3.58 -12.75
C HIS A 83 11.20 -4.91 -12.88
N SER A 84 11.85 -5.91 -13.50
CA SER A 84 11.22 -7.20 -13.81
C SER A 84 10.54 -7.89 -12.61
N PRO A 85 11.12 -7.95 -11.39
CA PRO A 85 10.42 -8.55 -10.25
C PRO A 85 9.12 -7.83 -9.91
N TYR A 86 9.11 -6.50 -9.96
CA TYR A 86 7.91 -5.69 -9.69
C TYR A 86 6.87 -5.86 -10.80
N LEU A 87 7.27 -5.71 -12.06
CA LEU A 87 6.38 -5.88 -13.21
C LEU A 87 5.75 -7.27 -13.26
N ASN A 88 6.54 -8.32 -13.05
CA ASN A 88 6.04 -9.69 -13.08
C ASN A 88 5.03 -9.94 -11.96
N PHE A 89 5.29 -9.39 -10.78
CA PHE A 89 4.33 -9.47 -9.68
C PHE A 89 3.01 -8.77 -10.01
N LEU A 90 3.06 -7.55 -10.56
CA LEU A 90 1.86 -6.82 -11.01
C LEU A 90 1.10 -7.54 -12.11
N ARG A 91 1.80 -8.09 -13.10
CA ARG A 91 1.18 -8.91 -14.17
C ARG A 91 0.45 -10.12 -13.59
N SER A 92 1.05 -10.77 -12.59
CA SER A 92 0.41 -11.89 -11.91
C SER A 92 -0.82 -11.47 -11.11
N ILE A 93 -0.77 -10.30 -10.43
CA ILE A 93 -1.95 -9.75 -9.73
C ILE A 93 -3.10 -9.48 -10.71
N HIS A 94 -2.78 -8.88 -11.85
CA HIS A 94 -3.80 -8.44 -12.81
C HIS A 94 -4.16 -9.50 -13.85
N GLY A 95 -3.38 -10.57 -13.97
CA GLY A 95 -3.61 -11.62 -14.97
C GLY A 95 -3.47 -11.11 -16.42
N THR A 96 -2.66 -10.08 -16.64
CA THR A 96 -2.44 -9.47 -17.97
C THR A 96 -1.04 -8.90 -18.09
N ASP A 97 -0.50 -8.92 -19.31
CA ASP A 97 0.77 -8.29 -19.66
C ASP A 97 0.63 -6.77 -19.90
N SER A 98 -0.59 -6.31 -20.17
CA SER A 98 -0.87 -4.90 -20.44
C SER A 98 -1.24 -4.19 -19.14
N LEU A 99 -0.33 -3.36 -18.63
CA LEU A 99 -0.51 -2.57 -17.42
C LEU A 99 -0.50 -1.08 -17.74
N CYS A 100 -1.26 -0.32 -16.98
CA CYS A 100 -1.28 1.13 -17.04
C CYS A 100 -0.96 1.70 -15.67
N LEU A 101 -0.03 2.64 -15.59
CA LEU A 101 0.20 3.42 -14.39
C LEU A 101 -0.99 4.37 -14.19
N HIS A 102 -1.77 4.10 -13.17
CA HIS A 102 -2.90 4.97 -12.81
C HIS A 102 -2.42 6.19 -12.02
N ARG A 103 -1.50 5.98 -11.09
CA ARG A 103 -1.00 7.03 -10.20
C ARG A 103 0.31 6.58 -9.53
N SER A 104 1.19 7.55 -9.31
CA SER A 104 2.40 7.38 -8.51
C SER A 104 2.47 8.51 -7.49
N ALA A 105 2.14 8.24 -6.24
CA ALA A 105 2.15 9.27 -5.22
C ALA A 105 3.38 9.15 -4.31
N ALA A 106 4.02 10.28 -4.00
CA ALA A 106 4.96 10.39 -2.90
C ALA A 106 4.32 11.12 -1.73
N ILE A 107 4.58 10.64 -0.53
CA ILE A 107 4.06 11.22 0.71
C ILE A 107 5.21 11.37 1.69
N LEU A 108 5.45 12.59 2.15
CA LEU A 108 6.39 12.90 3.22
C LEU A 108 5.61 13.38 4.43
N ARG A 109 5.78 12.70 5.55
CA ARG A 109 5.13 13.05 6.81
C ARG A 109 6.18 13.30 7.88
N SER A 110 6.01 14.38 8.63
CA SER A 110 6.83 14.67 9.81
C SER A 110 6.24 14.03 11.07
N PRO A 111 7.04 13.90 12.14
CA PRO A 111 6.54 13.41 13.42
C PRO A 111 5.34 14.22 13.93
N GLY A 112 4.45 13.57 14.66
CA GLY A 112 3.28 14.21 15.28
C GLY A 112 2.04 14.28 14.40
N GLU A 113 2.11 13.89 13.13
CA GLU A 113 0.90 13.77 12.33
C GLU A 113 0.10 12.53 12.74
N GLY A 114 -1.20 12.74 12.93
CA GLY A 114 -2.11 11.70 13.33
C GLY A 114 -2.37 10.63 12.27
N MET A 115 -3.02 9.57 12.68
CA MET A 115 -3.47 8.50 11.80
C MET A 115 -4.51 9.05 10.80
N GLY A 116 -4.34 8.71 9.52
CA GLY A 116 -5.32 9.03 8.48
C GLY A 116 -6.66 8.33 8.69
N ASN A 117 -7.68 8.78 7.98
CA ASN A 117 -8.99 8.15 8.01
C ASN A 117 -8.98 6.80 7.30
N TRP A 118 -9.74 5.85 7.82
CA TRP A 118 -10.04 4.61 7.13
C TRP A 118 -10.82 4.89 5.83
N HIS A 119 -10.36 4.32 4.72
CA HIS A 119 -11.01 4.47 3.44
C HIS A 119 -10.69 3.31 2.49
N LYS A 120 -11.46 3.23 1.42
CA LYS A 120 -11.15 2.43 0.23
C LYS A 120 -10.82 3.42 -0.89
N ASP A 121 -9.67 3.25 -1.55
CA ASP A 121 -9.21 4.18 -2.58
C ASP A 121 -10.16 4.25 -3.80
N HIS A 122 -10.84 3.17 -4.08
CA HIS A 122 -11.67 3.01 -5.28
C HIS A 122 -13.16 3.00 -4.99
N ARG A 123 -13.61 3.89 -4.12
CA ARG A 123 -15.03 4.09 -3.85
C ARG A 123 -15.73 4.55 -5.13
N GLY A 124 -16.68 3.77 -5.61
CA GLY A 124 -17.56 4.16 -6.69
C GLY A 124 -17.16 3.70 -8.08
N HIS A 125 -16.02 3.07 -8.28
CA HIS A 125 -15.71 2.46 -9.58
C HIS A 125 -16.58 1.24 -9.88
N ILE A 126 -17.00 0.52 -8.83
CA ILE A 126 -17.98 -0.55 -8.93
C ILE A 126 -19.15 -0.19 -8.02
N LYS A 127 -20.14 0.48 -8.56
CA LYS A 127 -21.34 0.87 -7.81
C LYS A 127 -22.20 -0.33 -7.43
N HIS A 128 -22.21 -1.34 -8.28
CA HIS A 128 -23.03 -2.55 -8.13
C HIS A 128 -22.27 -3.73 -8.71
N PRO A 129 -21.30 -4.30 -7.99
CA PRO A 129 -20.61 -5.50 -8.46
C PRO A 129 -21.63 -6.61 -8.65
N LYS A 130 -21.62 -7.24 -9.82
CA LYS A 130 -22.58 -8.30 -10.17
C LYS A 130 -22.25 -9.61 -9.46
N THR A 131 -20.98 -9.82 -9.14
CA THR A 131 -20.50 -11.02 -8.47
C THR A 131 -19.33 -10.66 -7.53
N ALA A 132 -18.99 -11.55 -6.59
CA ALA A 132 -17.78 -11.39 -5.78
C ALA A 132 -16.51 -11.24 -6.64
N ASN A 133 -16.48 -11.90 -7.80
CA ASN A 133 -15.36 -11.80 -8.74
C ASN A 133 -15.18 -10.39 -9.33
N ASP A 134 -16.22 -9.56 -9.36
CA ASP A 134 -16.10 -8.19 -9.87
C ASP A 134 -15.18 -7.34 -9.00
N ILE A 135 -15.15 -7.56 -7.70
CA ILE A 135 -14.21 -6.89 -6.78
C ILE A 135 -12.82 -7.51 -6.89
N LEU A 136 -12.75 -8.82 -7.08
CA LEU A 136 -11.49 -9.54 -7.26
C LEU A 136 -11.01 -9.49 -8.72
N ASN A 137 -11.82 -8.97 -9.64
CA ASN A 137 -11.44 -8.80 -11.04
C ASN A 137 -10.48 -7.60 -11.18
N ARG A 138 -9.21 -7.89 -11.04
CA ARG A 138 -8.13 -6.90 -11.09
C ARG A 138 -7.86 -6.32 -12.47
N LEU A 139 -8.51 -6.79 -13.50
CA LEU A 139 -8.50 -6.13 -14.81
C LEU A 139 -9.25 -4.79 -14.80
N SER A 140 -10.22 -4.66 -13.90
CA SER A 140 -11.08 -3.47 -13.79
C SER A 140 -10.80 -2.60 -12.57
N ILE A 141 -9.98 -3.06 -11.63
CA ILE A 141 -9.72 -2.37 -10.37
C ILE A 141 -8.22 -2.16 -10.22
N PRO A 142 -7.76 -0.91 -10.05
CA PRO A 142 -6.37 -0.65 -9.74
C PRO A 142 -5.94 -1.34 -8.44
N SER A 143 -4.74 -1.92 -8.42
CA SER A 143 -4.11 -2.38 -7.18
C SER A 143 -3.18 -1.30 -6.64
N GLY A 144 -3.22 -1.06 -5.33
CA GLY A 144 -2.27 -0.19 -4.65
C GLY A 144 -1.04 -0.96 -4.22
N CYS A 145 0.15 -0.50 -4.64
CA CYS A 145 1.42 -0.96 -4.11
C CYS A 145 2.07 0.18 -3.34
N TRP A 146 2.29 -0.01 -2.05
CA TRP A 146 2.87 0.98 -1.17
C TRP A 146 4.29 0.59 -0.77
N PHE A 147 5.23 1.49 -0.95
CA PHE A 147 6.61 1.35 -0.53
C PHE A 147 6.86 2.23 0.69
N TYR A 148 7.08 1.60 1.83
CA TYR A 148 7.39 2.30 3.08
C TYR A 148 8.90 2.41 3.21
N LEU A 149 9.47 3.47 2.69
CA LEU A 149 10.92 3.66 2.57
C LEU A 149 11.65 3.77 3.92
N ASN A 150 10.93 4.06 5.00
CA ASN A 150 11.44 4.06 6.37
C ASN A 150 10.87 2.91 7.21
N GLY A 151 10.38 1.87 6.53
CA GLY A 151 9.65 0.79 7.16
C GLY A 151 8.25 1.18 7.59
N SER A 152 7.44 0.19 7.97
CA SER A 152 6.10 0.38 8.50
C SER A 152 6.06 -0.15 9.93
N HIS A 153 5.79 0.71 10.90
CA HIS A 153 5.77 0.35 12.31
C HIS A 153 4.65 1.08 13.06
N PRO A 154 3.98 0.44 14.04
CA PRO A 154 2.88 1.06 14.79
C PRO A 154 3.22 2.39 15.45
N ASP A 155 4.46 2.56 15.91
CA ASP A 155 4.91 3.73 16.68
C ASP A 155 5.57 4.82 15.82
N ARG A 156 5.68 4.61 14.52
CA ARG A 156 6.33 5.57 13.62
C ARG A 156 5.36 6.00 12.53
N SER A 157 5.40 5.34 11.44
CA SER A 157 4.56 5.60 10.28
C SER A 157 4.28 4.27 9.61
N GLY A 158 3.17 4.15 8.91
CA GLY A 158 2.87 2.89 8.27
C GLY A 158 1.41 2.78 7.87
N ILE A 159 1.02 1.57 7.52
CA ILE A 159 -0.33 1.25 7.10
C ILE A 159 -1.01 0.33 8.11
N ALA A 160 -2.28 0.52 8.27
CA ALA A 160 -3.16 -0.43 8.93
C ALA A 160 -4.24 -0.88 7.94
N VAL A 161 -4.63 -2.13 8.03
CA VAL A 161 -5.63 -2.73 7.15
C VAL A 161 -6.71 -3.41 7.97
N ILE A 162 -7.91 -3.50 7.41
CA ILE A 162 -8.99 -4.32 7.95
C ILE A 162 -9.06 -5.55 7.06
N GLU A 163 -8.71 -6.70 7.63
CA GLU A 163 -8.72 -7.97 6.91
C GLU A 163 -10.07 -8.27 6.30
N LYS A 164 -10.04 -8.87 5.12
CA LYS A 164 -11.25 -9.31 4.40
C LYS A 164 -12.24 -8.20 4.05
N SER A 165 -11.89 -6.93 4.31
CA SER A 165 -12.75 -5.79 3.96
C SER A 165 -12.86 -5.55 2.45
N HIS A 166 -12.09 -6.28 1.64
CA HIS A 166 -12.17 -6.29 0.18
C HIS A 166 -13.31 -7.18 -0.35
N TYR A 167 -13.87 -8.06 0.49
CA TYR A 167 -15.01 -8.86 0.09
C TYR A 167 -16.26 -7.99 -0.12
N ILE A 168 -17.08 -8.40 -1.08
CA ILE A 168 -18.30 -7.68 -1.46
C ILE A 168 -19.34 -7.62 -0.35
N ASP A 169 -19.45 -8.69 0.42
CA ASP A 169 -20.39 -8.88 1.51
C ASP A 169 -19.87 -8.41 2.87
N TRP A 170 -18.68 -7.82 2.90
CA TRP A 170 -18.11 -7.33 4.15
C TRP A 170 -18.93 -6.13 4.66
N GLN A 171 -19.55 -6.32 5.83
CA GLN A 171 -20.39 -5.30 6.48
C GLN A 171 -19.66 -4.55 7.60
N GLY A 172 -18.52 -5.06 8.01
CA GLY A 172 -17.84 -4.59 9.23
C GLY A 172 -18.55 -5.04 10.52
N PRO A 173 -17.94 -4.78 11.68
CA PRO A 173 -18.58 -4.98 12.96
C PRO A 173 -19.79 -4.06 13.12
N GLU A 174 -20.79 -4.47 13.90
CA GLU A 174 -21.92 -3.62 14.26
C GLU A 174 -21.43 -2.31 14.91
N GLY A 175 -21.99 -1.18 14.47
CA GLY A 175 -21.54 0.14 14.92
C GLY A 175 -20.17 0.56 14.40
N TYR A 176 -19.62 -0.15 13.41
CA TYR A 176 -18.33 0.16 12.82
C TYR A 176 -18.27 1.60 12.32
N GLN A 177 -17.39 2.36 12.92
CA GLN A 177 -16.96 3.66 12.42
C GLN A 177 -15.50 3.54 11.96
N PHE A 178 -15.16 4.21 10.88
CA PHE A 178 -13.81 4.15 10.28
C PHE A 178 -12.65 4.54 11.22
N THR A 179 -12.98 5.01 12.40
CA THR A 179 -12.02 5.42 13.45
C THR A 179 -12.09 4.58 14.73
N ALA A 180 -12.93 3.53 14.78
CA ALA A 180 -13.14 2.79 16.01
C ALA A 180 -11.92 1.93 16.38
N GLU A 181 -11.37 2.15 17.56
CA GLU A 181 -10.41 1.24 18.18
C GLU A 181 -11.05 -0.14 18.39
N GLY A 182 -10.29 -1.19 18.17
CA GLY A 182 -10.76 -2.56 18.37
C GLY A 182 -11.63 -3.13 17.25
N SER A 183 -11.73 -2.46 16.11
CA SER A 183 -12.55 -2.90 14.96
C SER A 183 -11.95 -4.04 14.12
N GLY A 184 -10.99 -4.77 14.63
CA GLY A 184 -10.36 -5.90 13.93
C GLY A 184 -9.35 -5.49 12.86
N PHE A 185 -8.88 -4.26 12.90
CA PHE A 185 -7.83 -3.81 12.00
C PHE A 185 -6.45 -4.36 12.39
N ARG A 186 -5.60 -4.51 11.40
CA ARG A 186 -4.21 -4.88 11.57
C ARG A 186 -3.29 -3.78 11.09
N ARG A 187 -2.23 -3.54 11.85
CA ARG A 187 -1.11 -2.75 11.39
C ARG A 187 -0.08 -3.65 10.74
N ILE A 188 0.44 -3.21 9.62
CA ILE A 188 1.47 -3.94 8.91
C ILE A 188 2.83 -3.46 9.41
N GLU A 189 3.63 -4.40 9.88
CA GLU A 189 5.04 -4.18 10.20
C GLU A 189 5.88 -4.67 9.03
N ALA A 190 6.76 -3.83 8.52
CA ALA A 190 7.70 -4.17 7.47
C ALA A 190 9.04 -3.46 7.73
N GLU A 191 10.12 -4.15 7.46
CA GLU A 191 11.46 -3.57 7.41
C GLU A 191 11.64 -2.74 6.12
N GLU A 192 12.62 -1.85 6.13
CA GLU A 192 13.01 -1.03 4.98
C GLU A 192 13.38 -1.85 3.74
#